data_1e0d4ebd9465d2b509e58990d88fba6c
#
_entry.id   1e0d4ebd9465d2b509e58990d88fba6c
#
_cell.length_a   1.000
_cell.length_b   1.000
_cell.length_c   1.000
_cell.angle_alpha   90.00
_cell.angle_beta   90.00
_cell.angle_gamma   90.00
#
_symmetry.space_group_name_H-M   'P 1'
#
loop_
_entity.id
_entity.type
_entity.pdbx_description
1 polymer ?
#
loop_
_entity_poly.entity_id
_entity_poly.type
_entity_poly.pdbx_seq_one_letter_code
_entity_poly.pdbx_strand_id
1 'polypeptide(L)'
;MKQAPATRFKPADTVDFVVVGSGAAGGVMAKELSTRGHTVVVFEQGPRIDPSTWQHDEIRGQVGKSYTNSATLQPQTFRRSETEVAKVGGGRLSYHRLVGGGSVMFTANYWRFHEIDFVEKSKLGAIPGAALEDWPITYADLEPYYTRAEWELGVSGEPGPFDPPRSKPYPLPPMPVKSSGVLFSRGARAMGWHPQPTPMAILSQPYNGRPGCQHCGFCFGNMCEYTAKSGTLYTVIPTAEATGKCEIRPNSYVRKVETNAKGRVTGVIYFDEKKQEVFQKAKAVVLCCNGAETPRLLLMSKSNLFPNGLANSSDKVGRYLMFNGGGGANAIFENPLNEFKSIVDTRMIHDFYESDPKRGFYGGGGLDSRGRGHPSASRRAACRPTRPAGAPTTSVTSPSCSCAP
;
A
#
# COMPACT_ATOMS: atom_id res chain seq x y z
N MET A 1 0.73 28.77 -1.24
CA MET A 1 0.18 27.78 -0.30
C MET A 1 -1.32 27.94 -0.27
N LYS A 2 -2.09 26.97 -0.79
CA LYS A 2 -3.53 26.95 -0.53
C LYS A 2 -3.70 26.64 0.95
N GLN A 3 -4.42 27.50 1.67
CA GLN A 3 -4.74 27.29 3.09
C GLN A 3 -5.32 25.88 3.28
N ALA A 4 -4.93 25.22 4.37
CA ALA A 4 -5.61 24.01 4.79
C ALA A 4 -7.12 24.32 4.88
N PRO A 5 -7.99 23.42 4.42
CA PRO A 5 -9.42 23.66 4.52
C PRO A 5 -9.79 23.94 5.98
N ALA A 6 -10.56 24.99 6.22
CA ALA A 6 -11.01 25.35 7.56
C ALA A 6 -11.69 24.16 8.23
N THR A 7 -11.42 23.97 9.52
CA THR A 7 -12.07 22.93 10.33
C THR A 7 -13.57 23.08 10.25
N ARG A 8 -14.28 22.12 9.67
CA ARG A 8 -15.75 22.13 9.51
C ARG A 8 -16.46 21.72 10.79
N PHE A 9 -15.87 20.75 11.50
CA PHE A 9 -16.46 20.17 12.71
C PHE A 9 -15.59 20.48 13.91
N LYS A 10 -16.20 21.05 14.95
CA LYS A 10 -15.50 21.29 16.22
C LYS A 10 -15.31 19.94 16.95
N PRO A 11 -14.29 19.78 17.79
CA PRO A 11 -14.11 18.57 18.59
C PRO A 11 -15.31 18.24 19.48
N ALA A 12 -16.05 19.25 19.94
CA ALA A 12 -17.26 19.08 20.73
C ALA A 12 -18.47 18.58 19.93
N ASP A 13 -18.46 18.75 18.60
CA ASP A 13 -19.55 18.29 17.74
C ASP A 13 -19.52 16.76 17.65
N THR A 14 -20.69 16.13 17.72
CA THR A 14 -20.80 14.69 17.50
C THR A 14 -20.97 14.42 16.00
N VAL A 15 -19.93 13.91 15.35
CA VAL A 15 -20.01 13.49 13.96
C VAL A 15 -20.56 12.08 13.83
N ASP A 16 -21.13 11.73 12.67
CA ASP A 16 -21.63 10.38 12.46
C ASP A 16 -20.47 9.37 12.45
N PHE A 17 -19.39 9.70 11.75
CA PHE A 17 -18.24 8.82 11.63
C PHE A 17 -16.90 9.56 11.84
N VAL A 18 -16.05 8.94 12.62
CA VAL A 18 -14.62 9.21 12.59
C VAL A 18 -13.96 8.08 11.79
N VAL A 19 -13.12 8.44 10.83
CA VAL A 19 -12.28 7.51 10.06
C VAL A 19 -10.82 7.74 10.46
N VAL A 20 -10.11 6.70 10.87
CA VAL A 20 -8.71 6.79 11.30
C VAL A 20 -7.80 6.27 10.18
N GLY A 21 -7.02 7.18 9.58
CA GLY A 21 -6.20 6.95 8.40
C GLY A 21 -6.90 7.34 7.11
N SER A 22 -6.20 8.06 6.24
CA SER A 22 -6.69 8.55 4.94
C SER A 22 -6.16 7.75 3.74
N GLY A 23 -5.53 6.61 3.99
CA GLY A 23 -4.97 5.73 2.97
C GLY A 23 -6.02 5.14 2.03
N ALA A 24 -5.70 4.01 1.38
CA ALA A 24 -6.58 3.38 0.40
C ALA A 24 -7.99 3.12 0.96
N ALA A 25 -8.10 2.46 2.11
CA ALA A 25 -9.39 2.16 2.73
C ALA A 25 -10.08 3.42 3.26
N GLY A 26 -9.35 4.29 3.99
CA GLY A 26 -9.96 5.46 4.63
C GLY A 26 -10.44 6.51 3.65
N GLY A 27 -9.74 6.70 2.52
CA GLY A 27 -10.20 7.59 1.46
C GLY A 27 -11.50 7.11 0.83
N VAL A 28 -11.63 5.80 0.59
CA VAL A 28 -12.87 5.19 0.08
C VAL A 28 -13.99 5.33 1.10
N MET A 29 -13.75 5.01 2.37
CA MET A 29 -14.75 5.18 3.44
C MET A 29 -15.21 6.62 3.59
N ALA A 30 -14.27 7.58 3.52
CA ALA A 30 -14.60 9.00 3.55
C ALA A 30 -15.59 9.39 2.45
N LYS A 31 -15.32 8.97 1.22
CA LYS A 31 -16.20 9.22 0.08
C LYS A 31 -17.55 8.50 0.23
N GLU A 32 -17.54 7.21 0.51
CA GLU A 32 -18.77 6.41 0.58
C GLU A 32 -19.74 6.89 1.67
N LEU A 33 -19.22 7.28 2.82
CA LEU A 33 -20.04 7.78 3.92
C LEU A 33 -20.54 9.21 3.65
N SER A 34 -19.67 10.10 3.19
CA SER A 34 -20.04 11.50 2.99
C SER A 34 -21.01 11.71 1.83
N THR A 35 -20.86 10.93 0.75
CA THR A 35 -21.82 10.96 -0.39
C THR A 35 -23.19 10.41 -0.02
N ARG A 36 -23.32 9.63 1.05
CA ARG A 36 -24.60 9.18 1.62
C ARG A 36 -25.16 10.15 2.67
N GLY A 37 -24.55 11.33 2.80
CA GLY A 37 -25.04 12.41 3.67
C GLY A 37 -24.54 12.39 5.11
N HIS A 38 -23.72 11.43 5.50
CA HIS A 38 -23.13 11.36 6.83
C HIS A 38 -22.03 12.40 7.04
N THR A 39 -21.93 12.92 8.26
CA THR A 39 -20.82 13.77 8.68
C THR A 39 -19.61 12.92 9.02
N VAL A 40 -18.46 13.21 8.40
CA VAL A 40 -17.25 12.40 8.49
C VAL A 40 -16.04 13.26 8.82
N VAL A 41 -15.28 12.88 9.83
CA VAL A 41 -13.94 13.44 10.10
C VAL A 41 -12.91 12.33 9.91
N VAL A 42 -11.95 12.57 9.01
CA VAL A 42 -10.85 11.65 8.76
C VAL A 42 -9.58 12.20 9.42
N PHE A 43 -8.98 11.41 10.28
CA PHE A 43 -7.70 11.75 10.91
C PHE A 43 -6.54 11.11 10.15
N GLU A 44 -5.57 11.92 9.79
CA GLU A 44 -4.32 11.47 9.15
C GLU A 44 -3.12 12.01 9.95
N GLN A 45 -2.21 11.12 10.31
CA GLN A 45 -1.04 11.49 11.11
C GLN A 45 -0.02 12.34 10.34
N GLY A 46 0.02 12.21 9.02
CA GLY A 46 0.95 12.94 8.18
C GLY A 46 0.36 14.20 7.54
N PRO A 47 1.18 14.99 6.86
CA PRO A 47 0.76 16.23 6.21
C PRO A 47 -0.07 15.97 4.94
N ARG A 48 -0.80 16.98 4.51
CA ARG A 48 -1.33 17.06 3.14
C ARG A 48 -0.28 17.71 2.26
N ILE A 49 0.08 17.05 1.18
CA ILE A 49 1.03 17.56 0.19
C ILE A 49 0.26 17.94 -1.07
N ASP A 50 0.54 19.13 -1.58
CA ASP A 50 0.05 19.54 -2.90
C ASP A 50 0.89 18.82 -3.98
N PRO A 51 0.27 18.03 -4.85
CA PRO A 51 1.00 17.31 -5.90
C PRO A 51 1.82 18.21 -6.81
N SER A 52 1.35 19.43 -7.09
CA SER A 52 2.04 20.40 -7.93
C SER A 52 3.38 20.90 -7.36
N THR A 53 3.59 20.71 -6.06
CA THR A 53 4.84 21.08 -5.37
C THR A 53 5.87 19.96 -5.35
N TRP A 54 5.51 18.77 -5.82
CA TRP A 54 6.40 17.64 -5.86
C TRP A 54 7.41 17.79 -6.98
N GLN A 55 8.68 17.65 -6.65
CA GLN A 55 9.77 17.77 -7.62
C GLN A 55 10.26 16.38 -8.04
N HIS A 56 10.49 16.20 -9.33
CA HIS A 56 11.17 15.03 -9.88
C HIS A 56 12.67 15.13 -9.60
N ASP A 57 13.03 14.87 -8.35
CA ASP A 57 14.41 14.90 -7.88
C ASP A 57 14.69 13.59 -7.13
N GLU A 58 15.54 12.74 -7.70
CA GLU A 58 15.88 11.44 -7.12
C GLU A 58 16.49 11.57 -5.74
N ILE A 59 17.33 12.58 -5.52
CA ILE A 59 18.04 12.78 -4.26
C ILE A 59 17.08 13.33 -3.21
N ARG A 60 16.37 14.41 -3.53
CA ARG A 60 15.42 15.03 -2.61
C ARG A 60 14.16 14.20 -2.42
N GLY A 61 13.67 13.57 -3.47
CA GLY A 61 12.45 12.74 -3.42
C GLY A 61 12.66 11.44 -2.65
N GLN A 62 13.75 10.73 -2.87
CA GLN A 62 13.99 9.43 -2.25
C GLN A 62 14.83 9.48 -0.97
N VAL A 63 15.77 10.39 -0.84
CA VAL A 63 16.69 10.46 0.30
C VAL A 63 16.28 11.52 1.31
N GLY A 64 15.76 12.66 0.87
CA GLY A 64 15.53 13.84 1.73
C GLY A 64 14.11 14.01 2.24
N LYS A 65 13.09 13.44 1.58
CA LYS A 65 11.67 13.63 1.94
C LYS A 65 10.97 12.29 2.15
N SER A 66 11.47 11.52 3.08
CA SER A 66 10.79 10.30 3.47
C SER A 66 9.57 10.63 4.31
N TYR A 67 8.38 10.62 3.70
CA TYR A 67 7.11 10.58 4.45
C TYR A 67 6.84 9.19 5.04
N THR A 68 7.88 8.36 5.14
CA THR A 68 7.81 7.07 5.81
C THR A 68 7.82 7.26 7.33
N ASN A 69 7.37 6.25 8.02
CA ASN A 69 7.46 6.21 9.48
C ASN A 69 8.94 6.27 9.92
N SER A 70 9.19 7.06 10.95
CA SER A 70 10.51 7.21 11.54
C SER A 70 10.69 6.21 12.68
N ALA A 71 11.79 5.47 12.70
CA ALA A 71 12.13 4.58 13.81
C ALA A 71 12.33 5.34 15.14
N THR A 72 12.70 6.62 15.07
CA THR A 72 12.87 7.48 16.25
C THR A 72 11.54 8.01 16.77
N LEU A 73 10.64 8.46 15.86
CA LEU A 73 9.35 9.05 16.25
C LEU A 73 8.28 7.99 16.50
N GLN A 74 8.36 6.87 15.82
CA GLN A 74 7.44 5.75 15.94
C GLN A 74 8.24 4.44 16.01
N PRO A 75 8.89 4.18 17.15
CA PRO A 75 9.66 2.96 17.33
C PRO A 75 8.73 1.76 17.21
N GLN A 76 9.11 0.83 16.35
CA GLN A 76 8.39 -0.42 16.17
C GLN A 76 9.15 -1.54 16.88
N THR A 77 8.38 -2.43 17.50
CA THR A 77 8.90 -3.64 18.09
C THR A 77 8.28 -4.85 17.39
N PHE A 78 9.10 -5.87 17.21
CA PHE A 78 8.67 -7.13 16.61
C PHE A 78 9.30 -8.29 17.40
N ARG A 79 8.55 -9.36 17.58
CA ARG A 79 9.04 -10.62 18.14
C ARG A 79 8.45 -11.80 17.39
N ARG A 80 9.19 -12.87 17.28
CA ARG A 80 8.77 -14.09 16.57
C ARG A 80 7.97 -15.03 17.46
N SER A 81 8.15 -14.93 18.77
CA SER A 81 7.47 -15.77 19.75
C SER A 81 7.11 -14.96 20.99
N GLU A 82 6.27 -15.52 21.85
CA GLU A 82 5.88 -14.90 23.12
C GLU A 82 7.05 -14.77 24.12
N THR A 83 8.01 -15.66 24.04
CA THR A 83 9.17 -15.70 24.91
C THR A 83 10.32 -14.79 24.46
N GLU A 84 10.29 -14.34 23.21
CA GLU A 84 11.30 -13.43 22.68
C GLU A 84 11.07 -11.99 23.18
N VAL A 85 12.12 -11.36 23.68
CA VAL A 85 12.07 -9.94 24.04
C VAL A 85 12.05 -9.09 22.77
N ALA A 86 10.98 -8.32 22.58
CA ALA A 86 10.84 -7.43 21.44
C ALA A 86 11.93 -6.35 21.45
N LYS A 87 12.71 -6.26 20.40
CA LYS A 87 13.77 -5.25 20.22
C LYS A 87 13.26 -4.10 19.36
N VAL A 88 13.55 -2.86 19.77
CA VAL A 88 13.28 -1.69 18.96
C VAL A 88 14.10 -1.76 17.69
N GLY A 89 13.44 -1.60 16.51
CA GLY A 89 14.10 -1.66 15.22
C GLY A 89 14.41 -3.07 14.70
N GLY A 90 13.99 -4.13 15.40
CA GLY A 90 14.22 -5.54 15.01
C GLY A 90 13.43 -6.03 13.79
N GLY A 91 12.46 -5.27 13.33
CA GLY A 91 11.71 -5.49 12.11
C GLY A 91 11.05 -4.16 11.73
N ARG A 92 11.39 -3.61 10.58
CA ARG A 92 10.85 -2.32 10.17
C ARG A 92 9.76 -2.51 9.14
N LEU A 93 8.51 -2.26 9.56
CA LEU A 93 7.42 -2.01 8.63
C LEU A 93 7.56 -0.59 8.09
N SER A 94 7.76 -0.46 6.79
CA SER A 94 7.78 0.84 6.13
C SER A 94 6.38 1.17 5.60
N TYR A 95 5.83 2.28 6.05
CA TYR A 95 4.58 2.83 5.53
C TYR A 95 4.66 4.36 5.43
N HIS A 96 3.81 4.94 4.60
CA HIS A 96 3.86 6.37 4.32
C HIS A 96 2.82 7.12 5.18
N ARG A 97 3.22 8.27 5.70
CA ARG A 97 2.45 9.16 6.56
C ARG A 97 2.17 10.45 5.82
N LEU A 98 1.07 10.51 5.12
CA LEU A 98 0.57 11.70 4.41
C LEU A 98 -0.89 11.45 4.04
N VAL A 99 -1.63 12.51 3.73
CA VAL A 99 -3.00 12.35 3.22
C VAL A 99 -2.99 11.51 1.94
N GLY A 100 -3.78 10.45 1.92
CA GLY A 100 -3.79 9.42 0.90
C GLY A 100 -2.89 8.21 1.21
N GLY A 101 -2.06 8.30 2.25
CA GLY A 101 -1.24 7.19 2.73
C GLY A 101 -0.36 6.55 1.66
N GLY A 102 -0.15 5.24 1.79
CA GLY A 102 0.65 4.45 0.85
C GLY A 102 0.15 4.46 -0.58
N SER A 103 -1.15 4.72 -0.83
CA SER A 103 -1.72 4.77 -2.18
C SER A 103 -1.17 5.93 -3.03
N VAL A 104 -0.56 6.93 -2.41
CA VAL A 104 0.09 8.05 -3.13
C VAL A 104 1.50 7.68 -3.58
N MET A 105 2.19 6.84 -2.81
CA MET A 105 3.62 6.53 -2.95
C MET A 105 3.92 5.14 -3.53
N PHE A 106 2.91 4.27 -3.66
CA PHE A 106 3.10 2.89 -4.15
C PHE A 106 3.50 2.83 -5.62
N THR A 107 3.89 1.66 -6.10
CA THR A 107 4.28 1.42 -7.49
C THR A 107 3.11 1.40 -8.46
N ALA A 108 1.90 1.36 -7.92
CA ALA A 108 0.63 1.33 -8.63
C ALA A 108 0.25 -0.03 -9.27
N ASN A 109 0.95 -1.10 -8.94
CA ASN A 109 0.47 -2.44 -9.29
C ASN A 109 -0.93 -2.65 -8.69
N TYR A 110 -1.87 -3.17 -9.49
CA TYR A 110 -3.27 -3.26 -9.09
C TYR A 110 -3.87 -4.60 -9.49
N TRP A 111 -3.47 -5.66 -8.78
CA TRP A 111 -3.93 -7.02 -9.02
C TRP A 111 -5.11 -7.35 -8.11
N ARG A 112 -5.95 -8.26 -8.56
CA ARG A 112 -6.98 -8.87 -7.73
C ARG A 112 -6.43 -10.10 -7.04
N PHE A 113 -6.95 -10.43 -5.90
CA PHE A 113 -6.81 -11.78 -5.36
C PHE A 113 -7.54 -12.77 -6.27
N HIS A 114 -7.04 -14.00 -6.31
CA HIS A 114 -7.70 -15.11 -6.99
C HIS A 114 -8.65 -15.85 -6.04
N GLU A 115 -9.46 -16.72 -6.57
CA GLU A 115 -10.42 -17.50 -5.77
C GLU A 115 -9.72 -18.34 -4.69
N ILE A 116 -8.53 -18.87 -5.00
CA ILE A 116 -7.72 -19.67 -4.07
C ILE A 116 -7.33 -18.91 -2.81
N ASP A 117 -7.07 -17.60 -2.90
CA ASP A 117 -6.64 -16.77 -1.75
C ASP A 117 -7.69 -16.73 -0.63
N PHE A 118 -8.96 -17.01 -0.93
CA PHE A 118 -10.04 -17.01 0.02
C PHE A 118 -10.28 -18.34 0.71
N VAL A 119 -9.75 -19.42 0.15
CA VAL A 119 -10.06 -20.81 0.57
C VAL A 119 -8.81 -21.68 0.71
N GLU A 120 -7.66 -21.07 0.97
CA GLU A 120 -6.37 -21.78 1.05
C GLU A 120 -6.37 -22.91 2.06
N LYS A 121 -6.94 -22.70 3.26
CA LYS A 121 -7.03 -23.74 4.30
C LYS A 121 -7.86 -24.93 3.83
N SER A 122 -9.02 -24.69 3.23
CA SER A 122 -9.88 -25.76 2.70
C SER A 122 -9.22 -26.51 1.55
N LYS A 123 -8.39 -25.85 0.75
CA LYS A 123 -7.68 -26.44 -0.42
C LYS A 123 -6.40 -27.16 -0.04
N LEU A 124 -5.59 -26.58 0.83
CA LEU A 124 -4.25 -27.06 1.17
C LEU A 124 -4.20 -27.89 2.45
N GLY A 125 -5.27 -27.83 3.26
CA GLY A 125 -5.31 -28.43 4.59
C GLY A 125 -4.53 -27.62 5.62
N ALA A 126 -4.39 -28.16 6.81
CA ALA A 126 -3.63 -27.54 7.88
C ALA A 126 -2.12 -27.61 7.58
N ILE A 127 -1.46 -26.46 7.63
CA ILE A 127 -0.01 -26.36 7.46
C ILE A 127 0.64 -26.27 8.85
N PRO A 128 1.53 -27.20 9.23
CA PRO A 128 2.18 -27.18 10.52
C PRO A 128 2.92 -25.85 10.80
N GLY A 129 2.62 -25.23 11.94
CA GLY A 129 3.21 -23.95 12.32
C GLY A 129 2.60 -22.70 11.68
N ALA A 130 1.61 -22.85 10.81
CA ALA A 130 0.87 -21.73 10.24
C ALA A 130 -0.51 -21.56 10.89
N ALA A 131 -0.98 -20.31 11.01
CA ALA A 131 -2.33 -19.97 11.45
C ALA A 131 -3.20 -19.62 10.23
N LEU A 132 -3.24 -20.54 9.26
CA LEU A 132 -4.01 -20.38 8.05
C LEU A 132 -5.49 -20.60 8.29
N GLU A 133 -6.35 -19.70 7.84
CA GLU A 133 -7.79 -19.78 7.90
C GLU A 133 -8.40 -19.30 6.58
N ASP A 134 -9.53 -19.87 6.18
CA ASP A 134 -10.29 -19.35 5.05
C ASP A 134 -10.92 -18.01 5.41
N TRP A 135 -11.06 -17.16 4.42
CA TRP A 135 -11.77 -15.90 4.59
C TRP A 135 -13.27 -16.15 4.73
N PRO A 136 -14.00 -15.36 5.55
CA PRO A 136 -15.47 -15.50 5.70
C PRO A 136 -16.24 -14.91 4.51
N ILE A 137 -15.57 -14.62 3.42
CA ILE A 137 -16.09 -14.09 2.14
C ILE A 137 -15.37 -14.78 0.98
N THR A 138 -15.99 -14.76 -0.17
CA THR A 138 -15.46 -15.35 -1.40
C THR A 138 -14.97 -14.28 -2.38
N TYR A 139 -14.25 -14.69 -3.42
CA TYR A 139 -13.94 -13.81 -4.54
C TYR A 139 -15.20 -13.22 -5.18
N ALA A 140 -16.25 -14.02 -5.36
CA ALA A 140 -17.52 -13.58 -5.95
C ALA A 140 -18.18 -12.47 -5.14
N ASP A 141 -18.06 -12.49 -3.80
CA ASP A 141 -18.57 -11.41 -2.94
C ASP A 141 -17.80 -10.10 -3.15
N LEU A 142 -16.51 -10.17 -3.46
CA LEU A 142 -15.64 -9.00 -3.66
C LEU A 142 -15.57 -8.52 -5.11
N GLU A 143 -15.86 -9.35 -6.10
CA GLU A 143 -15.74 -9.01 -7.52
C GLU A 143 -16.42 -7.69 -7.91
N PRO A 144 -17.67 -7.42 -7.50
CA PRO A 144 -18.34 -6.15 -7.82
C PRO A 144 -17.59 -4.92 -7.26
N TYR A 145 -16.93 -5.07 -6.10
CA TYR A 145 -16.17 -4.00 -5.47
C TYR A 145 -14.79 -3.83 -6.10
N TYR A 146 -14.13 -4.92 -6.52
CA TYR A 146 -12.92 -4.84 -7.35
C TYR A 146 -13.21 -4.08 -8.64
N THR A 147 -14.24 -4.46 -9.36
CA THR A 147 -14.67 -3.78 -10.60
C THR A 147 -14.96 -2.31 -10.34
N ARG A 148 -15.70 -1.98 -9.28
CA ARG A 148 -16.00 -0.60 -8.92
C ARG A 148 -14.74 0.21 -8.61
N ALA A 149 -13.82 -0.33 -7.82
CA ALA A 149 -12.57 0.33 -7.47
C ALA A 149 -11.68 0.58 -8.69
N GLU A 150 -11.55 -0.38 -9.59
CA GLU A 150 -10.80 -0.24 -10.83
C GLU A 150 -11.35 0.87 -11.72
N TRP A 151 -12.68 0.93 -11.88
CA TRP A 151 -13.33 1.97 -12.68
C TRP A 151 -13.27 3.35 -12.02
N GLU A 152 -13.33 3.43 -10.72
CA GLU A 152 -13.20 4.69 -10.00
C GLU A 152 -11.78 5.25 -10.06
N LEU A 153 -10.78 4.39 -9.96
CA LEU A 153 -9.38 4.76 -10.04
C LEU A 153 -8.89 4.99 -11.48
N GLY A 154 -9.50 4.34 -12.47
CA GLY A 154 -9.01 4.33 -13.84
C GLY A 154 -7.81 3.38 -14.00
N VAL A 155 -7.97 2.11 -13.63
CA VAL A 155 -6.92 1.10 -13.77
C VAL A 155 -6.71 0.77 -15.24
N SER A 156 -5.47 0.81 -15.69
CA SER A 156 -5.06 0.36 -17.04
C SER A 156 -4.70 -1.11 -17.01
N GLY A 157 -5.21 -1.89 -17.95
CA GLY A 157 -4.88 -3.31 -17.99
C GLY A 157 -5.60 -4.07 -19.09
N GLU A 158 -5.27 -5.34 -19.17
CA GLU A 158 -5.90 -6.34 -20.02
C GLU A 158 -5.85 -7.67 -19.26
N PRO A 159 -6.96 -8.44 -19.19
CA PRO A 159 -6.97 -9.71 -18.48
C PRO A 159 -6.12 -10.75 -19.19
N GLY A 160 -5.41 -11.55 -18.43
CA GLY A 160 -4.67 -12.70 -18.90
C GLY A 160 -5.43 -14.01 -18.71
N PRO A 161 -4.85 -15.13 -19.21
CA PRO A 161 -5.53 -16.42 -19.21
C PRO A 161 -5.75 -17.04 -17.84
N PHE A 162 -4.98 -16.62 -16.84
CA PHE A 162 -5.07 -17.11 -15.46
C PHE A 162 -5.64 -16.08 -14.48
N ASP A 163 -6.10 -14.94 -14.98
CA ASP A 163 -6.74 -13.95 -14.12
C ASP A 163 -8.12 -14.42 -13.65
N PRO A 164 -8.55 -14.01 -12.45
CA PRO A 164 -9.86 -14.38 -11.94
C PRO A 164 -11.00 -13.77 -12.77
N PRO A 165 -12.22 -14.34 -12.75
CA PRO A 165 -13.36 -13.87 -13.51
C PRO A 165 -13.67 -12.38 -13.26
N ARG A 166 -14.14 -11.68 -14.30
CA ARG A 166 -14.42 -10.24 -14.28
C ARG A 166 -15.80 -9.95 -14.87
N SER A 167 -16.60 -9.13 -14.19
CA SER A 167 -17.90 -8.67 -14.70
C SER A 167 -17.77 -7.54 -15.74
N LYS A 168 -16.65 -6.80 -15.72
CA LYS A 168 -16.33 -5.75 -16.69
C LYS A 168 -14.85 -5.77 -17.06
N PRO A 169 -14.49 -5.33 -18.29
CA PRO A 169 -13.08 -5.11 -18.65
C PRO A 169 -12.45 -4.01 -17.79
N TYR A 170 -11.13 -3.87 -17.87
CA TYR A 170 -10.47 -2.70 -17.30
C TYR A 170 -10.99 -1.41 -17.96
N PRO A 171 -11.09 -0.29 -17.20
CA PRO A 171 -11.57 0.97 -17.75
C PRO A 171 -10.65 1.58 -18.80
N LEU A 172 -9.35 1.26 -18.75
CA LEU A 172 -8.35 1.82 -19.65
C LEU A 172 -7.50 0.72 -20.29
N PRO A 173 -7.02 0.92 -21.53
CA PRO A 173 -6.09 0.00 -22.16
C PRO A 173 -4.79 -0.12 -21.37
N PRO A 174 -4.03 -1.22 -21.54
CA PRO A 174 -2.78 -1.42 -20.83
C PRO A 174 -1.75 -0.35 -21.14
N MET A 175 -0.85 -0.13 -20.19
CA MET A 175 0.29 0.77 -20.39
C MET A 175 1.25 0.24 -21.47
N PRO A 176 1.90 1.12 -22.25
CA PRO A 176 2.91 0.73 -23.24
C PRO A 176 4.02 -0.13 -22.62
N VAL A 177 4.41 -1.16 -23.34
CA VAL A 177 5.46 -2.08 -22.88
C VAL A 177 6.84 -1.43 -22.88
N LYS A 178 7.62 -1.67 -21.84
CA LYS A 178 9.04 -1.28 -21.74
C LYS A 178 9.96 -2.36 -22.31
N SER A 179 11.23 -2.01 -22.55
CA SER A 179 12.23 -2.95 -23.05
C SER A 179 12.39 -4.20 -22.17
N SER A 180 12.42 -4.02 -20.82
CA SER A 180 12.43 -5.14 -19.89
C SER A 180 11.21 -6.05 -20.04
N GLY A 181 10.04 -5.47 -20.22
CA GLY A 181 8.79 -6.22 -20.44
C GLY A 181 8.78 -6.98 -21.75
N VAL A 182 9.37 -6.43 -22.82
CA VAL A 182 9.54 -7.14 -24.11
C VAL A 182 10.44 -8.36 -23.93
N LEU A 183 11.60 -8.18 -23.29
CA LEU A 183 12.57 -9.26 -23.07
C LEU A 183 12.00 -10.34 -22.12
N PHE A 184 11.35 -9.93 -21.05
CA PHE A 184 10.63 -10.81 -20.13
C PHE A 184 9.58 -11.66 -20.90
N SER A 185 8.76 -11.01 -21.73
CA SER A 185 7.75 -11.71 -22.53
C SER A 185 8.34 -12.70 -23.52
N ARG A 186 9.48 -12.37 -24.14
CA ARG A 186 10.19 -13.31 -25.05
C ARG A 186 10.68 -14.53 -24.29
N GLY A 187 11.33 -14.33 -23.15
CA GLY A 187 11.81 -15.43 -22.30
C GLY A 187 10.67 -16.28 -21.77
N ALA A 188 9.61 -15.68 -21.26
CA ALA A 188 8.44 -16.38 -20.76
C ALA A 188 7.79 -17.27 -21.85
N ARG A 189 7.55 -16.71 -23.04
CA ARG A 189 6.97 -17.48 -24.16
C ARG A 189 7.88 -18.63 -24.62
N ALA A 190 9.19 -18.44 -24.60
CA ALA A 190 10.13 -19.50 -24.93
C ALA A 190 10.08 -20.68 -23.93
N MET A 191 9.62 -20.43 -22.71
CA MET A 191 9.38 -21.43 -21.67
C MET A 191 7.93 -21.95 -21.65
N GLY A 192 7.10 -21.56 -22.60
CA GLY A 192 5.68 -21.94 -22.65
C GLY A 192 4.78 -21.19 -21.65
N TRP A 193 5.24 -20.08 -21.06
CA TRP A 193 4.47 -19.28 -20.13
C TRP A 193 3.69 -18.15 -20.81
N HIS A 194 2.72 -17.56 -20.13
CA HIS A 194 1.73 -16.65 -20.68
C HIS A 194 1.91 -15.20 -20.15
N PRO A 195 2.87 -14.43 -20.69
CA PRO A 195 3.06 -13.05 -20.27
C PRO A 195 1.90 -12.16 -20.71
N GLN A 196 1.41 -11.36 -19.78
CA GLN A 196 0.29 -10.43 -19.95
C GLN A 196 0.67 -9.02 -19.48
N PRO A 197 -0.07 -7.97 -19.90
CA PRO A 197 0.10 -6.64 -19.36
C PRO A 197 -0.13 -6.61 -17.84
N THR A 198 0.76 -5.93 -17.10
CA THR A 198 0.55 -5.71 -15.68
C THR A 198 -0.55 -4.67 -15.47
N PRO A 199 -1.64 -4.98 -14.75
CA PRO A 199 -2.65 -4.00 -14.38
C PRO A 199 -2.06 -2.92 -13.46
N MET A 200 -2.27 -1.66 -13.82
CA MET A 200 -1.68 -0.52 -13.12
C MET A 200 -2.73 0.52 -12.78
N ALA A 201 -2.76 0.98 -11.55
CA ALA A 201 -3.53 2.15 -11.15
C ALA A 201 -2.84 3.44 -11.65
N ILE A 202 -2.58 3.49 -12.96
CA ILE A 202 -1.98 4.62 -13.68
C ILE A 202 -2.77 4.81 -14.97
N LEU A 203 -3.15 6.04 -15.25
CA LEU A 203 -3.95 6.37 -16.42
C LEU A 203 -3.13 6.25 -17.71
N SER A 204 -3.43 5.30 -18.58
CA SER A 204 -2.78 5.17 -19.90
C SER A 204 -3.24 6.26 -20.88
N GLN A 205 -4.40 6.85 -20.61
CA GLN A 205 -4.98 7.98 -21.34
C GLN A 205 -5.79 8.86 -20.37
N PRO A 206 -6.20 10.07 -20.76
CA PRO A 206 -7.02 10.95 -19.89
C PRO A 206 -8.30 10.25 -19.41
N TYR A 207 -8.60 10.38 -18.12
CA TYR A 207 -9.74 9.74 -17.49
C TYR A 207 -10.27 10.54 -16.28
N ASN A 208 -11.59 10.71 -16.18
CA ASN A 208 -12.24 11.41 -15.06
C ASN A 208 -11.58 12.77 -14.74
N GLY A 209 -11.29 13.59 -15.76
CA GLY A 209 -10.72 14.92 -15.62
C GLY A 209 -9.23 14.96 -15.24
N ARG A 210 -8.55 13.82 -15.17
CA ARG A 210 -7.12 13.71 -14.92
C ARG A 210 -6.36 13.37 -16.22
N PRO A 211 -5.14 13.90 -16.41
CA PRO A 211 -4.34 13.60 -17.60
C PRO A 211 -3.80 12.17 -17.59
N GLY A 212 -3.46 11.66 -18.77
CA GLY A 212 -2.74 10.40 -18.93
C GLY A 212 -1.28 10.51 -18.44
N CYS A 213 -0.64 9.36 -18.22
CA CYS A 213 0.73 9.25 -17.77
C CYS A 213 1.71 9.92 -18.76
N GLN A 214 2.66 10.70 -18.24
CA GLN A 214 3.70 11.38 -19.03
C GLN A 214 5.00 10.54 -19.14
N HIS A 215 5.01 9.32 -18.68
CA HIS A 215 6.15 8.39 -18.74
C HIS A 215 7.45 8.92 -18.14
N CYS A 216 7.37 9.75 -17.09
CA CYS A 216 8.50 10.42 -16.46
C CYS A 216 9.47 9.50 -15.68
N GLY A 217 9.08 8.26 -15.36
CA GLY A 217 9.94 7.30 -14.65
C GLY A 217 9.97 7.42 -13.13
N PHE A 218 9.18 8.30 -12.50
CA PHE A 218 9.23 8.58 -11.07
C PHE A 218 8.11 7.92 -10.25
N CYS A 219 7.56 6.77 -10.68
CA CYS A 219 6.47 6.14 -9.96
C CYS A 219 6.88 5.45 -8.65
N PHE A 220 8.10 4.90 -8.57
CA PHE A 220 8.56 4.13 -7.42
C PHE A 220 8.85 5.02 -6.21
N GLY A 221 8.02 4.91 -5.17
CA GLY A 221 8.22 5.65 -3.93
C GLY A 221 8.04 7.18 -4.04
N ASN A 222 7.43 7.67 -5.12
CA ASN A 222 7.20 9.10 -5.36
C ASN A 222 5.72 9.40 -5.58
N MET A 223 5.32 10.64 -5.32
CA MET A 223 4.04 11.18 -5.73
C MET A 223 4.02 11.38 -7.25
N CYS A 224 2.83 11.59 -7.80
CA CYS A 224 2.65 11.95 -9.20
C CYS A 224 2.16 13.39 -9.31
N GLU A 225 2.98 14.31 -9.77
CA GLU A 225 2.62 15.72 -9.97
C GLU A 225 1.54 15.88 -11.04
N TYR A 226 1.52 14.98 -12.02
CA TYR A 226 0.50 14.95 -13.09
C TYR A 226 -0.82 14.29 -12.64
N THR A 227 -0.89 13.76 -11.43
CA THR A 227 -2.05 13.04 -10.88
C THR A 227 -2.52 11.82 -11.71
N ALA A 228 -1.71 11.38 -12.67
CA ALA A 228 -1.99 10.21 -13.50
C ALA A 228 -1.88 8.87 -12.74
N LYS A 229 -1.01 8.80 -11.71
CA LYS A 229 -0.96 7.67 -10.78
C LYS A 229 -2.08 7.81 -9.74
N SER A 230 -2.98 6.85 -9.72
CA SER A 230 -4.24 6.93 -8.96
C SER A 230 -4.04 6.54 -7.50
N GLY A 231 -4.01 7.55 -6.64
CA GLY A 231 -4.09 7.39 -5.20
C GLY A 231 -5.37 8.06 -4.66
N THR A 232 -5.76 7.76 -3.45
CA THR A 232 -6.98 8.33 -2.85
C THR A 232 -6.94 9.85 -2.77
N LEU A 233 -5.77 10.46 -2.63
CA LEU A 233 -5.57 11.91 -2.65
C LEU A 233 -6.04 12.56 -3.95
N TYR A 234 -5.95 11.85 -5.08
CA TYR A 234 -6.28 12.36 -6.41
C TYR A 234 -7.66 11.93 -6.92
N THR A 235 -8.28 10.96 -6.25
CA THR A 235 -9.51 10.30 -6.70
C THR A 235 -10.66 10.54 -5.72
N VAL A 236 -10.75 9.74 -4.69
CA VAL A 236 -11.91 9.68 -3.79
C VAL A 236 -11.94 10.77 -2.71
N ILE A 237 -10.80 11.24 -2.22
CA ILE A 237 -10.75 12.30 -1.19
C ILE A 237 -11.32 13.62 -1.70
N PRO A 238 -10.97 14.12 -2.91
CA PRO A 238 -11.61 15.33 -3.45
C PRO A 238 -13.13 15.22 -3.56
N THR A 239 -13.63 14.05 -3.95
CA THR A 239 -15.08 13.79 -4.02
C THR A 239 -15.71 13.83 -2.62
N ALA A 240 -15.06 13.24 -1.62
CA ALA A 240 -15.55 13.27 -0.25
C ALA A 240 -15.65 14.71 0.29
N GLU A 241 -14.60 15.52 0.10
CA GLU A 241 -14.55 16.92 0.57
C GLU A 241 -15.56 17.81 -0.17
N ALA A 242 -15.80 17.55 -1.46
CA ALA A 242 -16.77 18.30 -2.26
C ALA A 242 -18.21 18.13 -1.77
N THR A 243 -18.56 17.08 -1.03
CA THR A 243 -19.88 16.89 -0.43
C THR A 243 -20.23 17.94 0.63
N GLY A 244 -19.23 18.63 1.18
CA GLY A 244 -19.41 19.48 2.34
C GLY A 244 -19.66 18.74 3.66
N LYS A 245 -19.68 17.40 3.64
CA LYS A 245 -19.91 16.53 4.80
C LYS A 245 -18.65 15.84 5.32
N CYS A 246 -17.53 15.93 4.59
CA CYS A 246 -16.26 15.34 4.98
C CYS A 246 -15.19 16.39 5.28
N GLU A 247 -14.44 16.16 6.34
CA GLU A 247 -13.23 16.91 6.70
C GLU A 247 -12.06 15.95 6.83
N ILE A 248 -10.96 16.23 6.12
CA ILE A 248 -9.69 15.53 6.33
C ILE A 248 -8.82 16.39 7.26
N ARG A 249 -8.42 15.85 8.41
CA ARG A 249 -7.49 16.48 9.36
C ARG A 249 -6.10 15.88 9.22
N PRO A 250 -5.18 16.54 8.51
CA PRO A 250 -3.78 16.15 8.48
C PRO A 250 -3.08 16.46 9.80
N ASN A 251 -1.87 15.94 10.00
CA ASN A 251 -1.03 16.14 11.18
C ASN A 251 -1.75 15.82 12.50
N SER A 252 -2.70 14.90 12.46
CA SER A 252 -3.58 14.53 13.57
C SER A 252 -3.47 13.05 13.87
N TYR A 253 -2.81 12.71 14.98
CA TYR A 253 -2.47 11.33 15.33
C TYR A 253 -3.44 10.76 16.35
N VAL A 254 -4.27 9.80 15.94
CA VAL A 254 -5.20 9.12 16.85
C VAL A 254 -4.44 8.15 17.76
N ARG A 255 -4.57 8.37 19.05
CA ARG A 255 -3.91 7.62 20.10
C ARG A 255 -4.79 6.52 20.71
N LYS A 256 -6.09 6.77 20.80
CA LYS A 256 -7.02 5.90 21.53
C LYS A 256 -8.44 6.02 20.98
N VAL A 257 -9.15 4.92 20.92
CA VAL A 257 -10.61 4.88 20.74
C VAL A 257 -11.25 4.84 22.12
N GLU A 258 -12.16 5.76 22.40
CA GLU A 258 -12.84 5.85 23.69
C GLU A 258 -14.18 5.12 23.70
N THR A 259 -14.47 4.48 24.83
CA THR A 259 -15.72 3.78 25.07
C THR A 259 -16.37 4.26 26.37
N ASN A 260 -17.70 4.23 26.43
CA ASN A 260 -18.43 4.48 27.67
C ASN A 260 -18.47 3.24 28.60
N ALA A 261 -19.07 3.40 29.78
CA ALA A 261 -19.22 2.32 30.76
C ALA A 261 -20.02 1.10 30.26
N LYS A 262 -20.75 1.22 29.14
CA LYS A 262 -21.48 0.13 28.48
C LYS A 262 -20.69 -0.51 27.31
N GLY A 263 -19.42 -0.13 27.11
CA GLY A 263 -18.57 -0.61 26.04
C GLY A 263 -18.86 -0.04 24.66
N ARG A 264 -19.75 0.95 24.54
CA ARG A 264 -20.04 1.62 23.27
C ARG A 264 -18.99 2.67 22.98
N VAL A 265 -18.50 2.70 21.74
CA VAL A 265 -17.58 3.73 21.24
C VAL A 265 -18.26 5.11 21.34
N THR A 266 -17.51 6.11 21.79
CA THR A 266 -17.96 7.51 21.94
C THR A 266 -17.17 8.49 21.11
N GLY A 267 -16.01 8.10 20.62
CA GLY A 267 -15.11 8.93 19.81
C GLY A 267 -13.67 8.48 19.88
N VAL A 268 -12.77 9.38 19.56
CA VAL A 268 -11.33 9.16 19.58
C VAL A 268 -10.59 10.26 20.31
N ILE A 269 -9.49 9.89 20.97
CA ILE A 269 -8.49 10.83 21.47
C ILE A 269 -7.37 10.90 20.44
N TYR A 270 -7.01 12.11 20.05
CA TYR A 270 -5.94 12.35 19.08
C TYR A 270 -5.03 13.51 19.53
N PHE A 271 -3.80 13.53 19.04
CA PHE A 271 -2.90 14.66 19.12
C PHE A 271 -3.10 15.55 17.90
N ASP A 272 -3.33 16.83 18.13
CA ASP A 272 -3.43 17.84 17.08
C ASP A 272 -2.05 18.28 16.55
N GLU A 273 -2.00 19.24 15.64
CA GLU A 273 -0.75 19.81 15.10
C GLU A 273 0.17 20.39 16.18
N LYS A 274 -0.39 20.86 17.28
CA LYS A 274 0.33 21.40 18.45
C LYS A 274 0.72 20.31 19.45
N LYS A 275 0.45 19.04 19.12
CA LYS A 275 0.64 17.87 20.00
C LYS A 275 -0.19 17.94 21.29
N GLN A 276 -1.29 18.68 21.28
CA GLN A 276 -2.25 18.71 22.36
C GLN A 276 -3.23 17.56 22.21
N GLU A 277 -3.58 16.95 23.34
CA GLU A 277 -4.55 15.86 23.37
C GLU A 277 -5.97 16.43 23.28
N VAL A 278 -6.72 15.99 22.28
CA VAL A 278 -8.08 16.46 21.99
C VAL A 278 -9.01 15.26 21.83
N PHE A 279 -10.25 15.39 22.31
CA PHE A 279 -11.29 14.38 22.13
C PHE A 279 -12.29 14.78 21.03
N GLN A 280 -12.46 13.97 20.00
CA GLN A 280 -13.49 14.12 18.97
C GLN A 280 -14.62 13.13 19.22
N LYS A 281 -15.83 13.65 19.46
CA LYS A 281 -17.05 12.82 19.59
C LYS A 281 -17.46 12.20 18.25
N ALA A 282 -17.93 10.96 18.29
CA ALA A 282 -18.44 10.26 17.10
C ALA A 282 -19.49 9.22 17.49
N LYS A 283 -20.46 8.96 16.60
CA LYS A 283 -21.40 7.84 16.74
C LYS A 283 -20.76 6.51 16.42
N ALA A 284 -19.80 6.50 15.45
CA ALA A 284 -19.03 5.32 15.08
C ALA A 284 -17.59 5.71 14.69
N VAL A 285 -16.67 4.77 14.87
CA VAL A 285 -15.26 4.90 14.48
C VAL A 285 -14.88 3.78 13.53
N VAL A 286 -14.32 4.15 12.38
CA VAL A 286 -13.82 3.23 11.35
C VAL A 286 -12.30 3.26 11.35
N LEU A 287 -11.66 2.13 11.62
CA LEU A 287 -10.21 2.00 11.65
C LEU A 287 -9.69 1.63 10.27
N CYS A 288 -9.03 2.57 9.61
CA CYS A 288 -8.47 2.45 8.27
C CYS A 288 -6.96 2.73 8.24
N CYS A 289 -6.26 2.37 9.30
CA CYS A 289 -4.82 2.52 9.39
C CYS A 289 -4.12 1.50 8.44
N ASN A 290 -3.05 0.89 8.87
CA ASN A 290 -2.42 -0.22 8.13
C ASN A 290 -2.34 -1.47 9.01
N GLY A 291 -1.76 -2.55 8.50
CA GLY A 291 -1.65 -3.82 9.21
C GLY A 291 -0.84 -3.79 10.52
N ALA A 292 -0.06 -2.73 10.75
CA ALA A 292 0.66 -2.52 12.01
C ALA A 292 -0.07 -1.55 12.93
N GLU A 293 -0.56 -0.43 12.41
CA GLU A 293 -1.11 0.65 13.22
C GLU A 293 -2.54 0.37 13.70
N THR A 294 -3.34 -0.38 12.95
CA THR A 294 -4.68 -0.81 13.40
C THR A 294 -4.62 -1.67 14.67
N PRO A 295 -3.84 -2.78 14.68
CA PRO A 295 -3.73 -3.57 15.91
C PRO A 295 -3.07 -2.80 17.05
N ARG A 296 -2.08 -1.96 16.77
CA ARG A 296 -1.48 -1.11 17.81
C ARG A 296 -2.52 -0.20 18.46
N LEU A 297 -3.36 0.48 17.68
CA LEU A 297 -4.41 1.36 18.18
C LEU A 297 -5.44 0.58 19.00
N LEU A 298 -5.85 -0.60 18.55
CA LEU A 298 -6.77 -1.47 19.30
C LEU A 298 -6.18 -1.88 20.65
N LEU A 299 -4.92 -2.35 20.67
CA LEU A 299 -4.23 -2.75 21.90
C LEU A 299 -4.01 -1.59 22.87
N MET A 300 -3.80 -0.38 22.37
CA MET A 300 -3.66 0.83 23.19
C MET A 300 -4.99 1.38 23.69
N SER A 301 -6.11 1.00 23.11
CA SER A 301 -7.46 1.47 23.48
C SER A 301 -8.03 0.68 24.66
N LYS A 302 -7.26 0.63 25.75
CA LYS A 302 -7.62 -0.08 26.97
C LYS A 302 -8.64 0.69 27.80
N SER A 303 -9.50 -0.03 28.49
CA SER A 303 -10.42 0.46 29.53
C SER A 303 -10.67 -0.63 30.57
N ASN A 304 -11.43 -0.32 31.63
CA ASN A 304 -11.81 -1.34 32.62
C ASN A 304 -12.57 -2.51 32.01
N LEU A 305 -13.39 -2.26 30.97
CA LEU A 305 -14.12 -3.30 30.26
C LEU A 305 -13.24 -4.05 29.25
N PHE A 306 -12.19 -3.40 28.75
CA PHE A 306 -11.29 -3.95 27.73
C PHE A 306 -9.82 -3.85 28.17
N PRO A 307 -9.42 -4.58 29.23
CA PRO A 307 -8.09 -4.47 29.82
C PRO A 307 -6.97 -4.88 28.85
N ASN A 308 -7.27 -5.75 27.89
CA ASN A 308 -6.34 -6.24 26.88
C ASN A 308 -6.45 -5.49 25.52
N GLY A 309 -7.15 -4.35 25.49
CA GLY A 309 -7.43 -3.60 24.26
C GLY A 309 -8.78 -3.96 23.64
N LEU A 310 -9.21 -3.14 22.68
CA LEU A 310 -10.46 -3.33 21.94
C LEU A 310 -10.36 -4.50 20.96
N ALA A 311 -11.49 -5.17 20.72
CA ALA A 311 -11.65 -6.29 19.78
C ALA A 311 -10.65 -7.46 20.02
N ASN A 312 -10.09 -7.59 21.21
CA ASN A 312 -9.03 -8.56 21.52
C ASN A 312 -9.48 -9.69 22.49
N SER A 313 -10.75 -10.08 22.46
CA SER A 313 -11.27 -11.18 23.28
C SER A 313 -10.64 -12.55 22.93
N SER A 314 -10.22 -12.72 21.68
CA SER A 314 -9.54 -13.92 21.19
C SER A 314 -8.02 -13.90 21.34
N ASP A 315 -7.45 -12.80 21.85
CA ASP A 315 -5.99 -12.56 21.95
C ASP A 315 -5.25 -12.68 20.59
N LYS A 316 -5.93 -12.35 19.49
CA LYS A 316 -5.37 -12.43 18.14
C LYS A 316 -4.90 -11.08 17.59
N VAL A 317 -5.30 -9.97 18.19
CA VAL A 317 -4.93 -8.62 17.70
C VAL A 317 -3.42 -8.42 17.81
N GLY A 318 -2.79 -8.10 16.71
CA GLY A 318 -1.33 -7.88 16.60
C GLY A 318 -0.49 -9.15 16.49
N ARG A 319 -1.13 -10.31 16.36
CA ARG A 319 -0.47 -11.60 16.13
C ARG A 319 -0.52 -12.02 14.67
N TYR A 320 0.35 -12.94 14.29
CA TYR A 320 0.39 -13.57 12.97
C TYR A 320 0.55 -12.59 11.81
N LEU A 321 1.36 -11.54 12.00
CA LEU A 321 1.69 -10.62 10.92
C LEU A 321 2.34 -11.38 9.77
N MET A 322 1.72 -11.29 8.59
CA MET A 322 2.21 -11.92 7.37
C MET A 322 2.32 -10.88 6.26
N PHE A 323 3.34 -11.00 5.45
CA PHE A 323 3.51 -10.27 4.21
C PHE A 323 3.39 -11.21 3.02
N ASN A 324 3.01 -10.67 1.87
CA ASN A 324 3.24 -11.40 0.63
C ASN A 324 4.73 -11.71 0.53
N GLY A 325 5.06 -12.97 0.30
CA GLY A 325 6.42 -13.41 0.01
C GLY A 325 6.94 -12.76 -1.27
N GLY A 326 8.24 -12.73 -1.43
CA GLY A 326 8.82 -12.20 -2.65
C GLY A 326 10.26 -12.69 -2.83
N GLY A 327 10.57 -13.01 -4.06
CA GLY A 327 11.92 -13.29 -4.53
C GLY A 327 12.17 -12.49 -5.80
N GLY A 328 13.41 -12.48 -6.29
CA GLY A 328 13.70 -11.81 -7.54
C GLY A 328 15.05 -12.22 -8.10
N ALA A 329 15.13 -12.24 -9.42
CA ALA A 329 16.37 -12.35 -10.16
C ALA A 329 16.68 -11.03 -10.83
N ASN A 330 17.96 -10.66 -10.87
CA ASN A 330 18.40 -9.49 -11.61
C ASN A 330 19.21 -9.96 -12.81
N ALA A 331 18.93 -9.38 -13.97
CA ALA A 331 19.69 -9.63 -15.18
C ALA A 331 20.39 -8.34 -15.62
N ILE A 332 21.62 -8.49 -16.13
CA ILE A 332 22.38 -7.43 -16.78
C ILE A 332 22.39 -7.77 -18.27
N PHE A 333 21.96 -6.82 -19.08
CA PHE A 333 21.91 -6.97 -20.52
C PHE A 333 23.10 -6.24 -21.16
N GLU A 334 23.58 -6.75 -22.28
CA GLU A 334 24.68 -6.18 -23.06
C GLU A 334 24.33 -4.77 -23.57
N ASN A 335 23.09 -4.57 -23.99
CA ASN A 335 22.62 -3.27 -24.47
C ASN A 335 21.81 -2.51 -23.40
N PRO A 336 21.93 -1.18 -23.30
CA PRO A 336 21.16 -0.35 -22.40
C PRO A 336 19.65 -0.46 -22.67
N LEU A 337 18.86 -0.79 -21.66
CA LEU A 337 17.39 -0.92 -21.76
C LEU A 337 16.65 0.40 -21.58
N ASN A 338 17.32 1.46 -21.15
CA ASN A 338 16.73 2.79 -20.87
C ASN A 338 15.52 2.75 -19.89
N GLU A 339 15.60 1.88 -18.89
CA GLU A 339 14.52 1.60 -17.92
C GLU A 339 14.19 2.79 -16.97
N PHE A 340 14.92 3.89 -17.06
CA PHE A 340 14.67 5.11 -16.28
C PHE A 340 13.42 5.89 -16.72
N LYS A 341 12.83 5.57 -17.87
CA LYS A 341 11.60 6.16 -18.38
C LYS A 341 10.39 5.24 -18.12
N SER A 342 9.19 5.84 -18.11
CA SER A 342 7.92 5.15 -17.98
C SER A 342 7.68 4.50 -16.60
N ILE A 343 6.65 3.69 -16.49
CA ILE A 343 6.21 3.07 -15.24
C ILE A 343 7.15 1.94 -14.80
N VAL A 344 6.98 1.46 -13.57
CA VAL A 344 7.89 0.48 -12.96
C VAL A 344 7.78 -0.89 -13.62
N ASP A 345 6.57 -1.32 -13.94
CA ASP A 345 6.27 -2.66 -14.38
C ASP A 345 5.25 -2.65 -15.53
N THR A 346 5.48 -3.48 -16.55
CA THR A 346 4.62 -3.53 -17.74
C THR A 346 4.19 -4.92 -18.16
N ARG A 347 4.83 -5.97 -17.64
CA ARG A 347 4.50 -7.36 -17.97
C ARG A 347 4.61 -8.25 -16.74
N MET A 348 3.69 -9.18 -16.63
CA MET A 348 3.67 -10.21 -15.59
C MET A 348 3.20 -11.55 -16.14
N ILE A 349 3.35 -12.61 -15.35
CA ILE A 349 2.76 -13.94 -15.57
C ILE A 349 2.08 -14.44 -14.31
N HIS A 350 0.98 -15.14 -14.45
CA HIS A 350 0.23 -15.78 -13.36
C HIS A 350 0.20 -17.32 -13.48
N ASP A 351 1.03 -17.90 -14.33
CA ASP A 351 1.15 -19.36 -14.54
C ASP A 351 1.41 -20.13 -13.24
N PHE A 352 1.98 -19.47 -12.23
CA PHE A 352 2.35 -20.09 -10.94
C PHE A 352 1.52 -19.56 -9.77
N TYR A 353 0.42 -18.89 -10.03
CA TYR A 353 -0.37 -18.26 -8.98
C TYR A 353 -1.01 -19.29 -8.05
N GLU A 354 -1.60 -20.33 -8.61
CA GLU A 354 -2.21 -21.41 -7.83
C GLU A 354 -1.15 -22.24 -7.09
N SER A 355 -1.50 -22.65 -5.88
CA SER A 355 -0.67 -23.58 -5.09
C SER A 355 -0.66 -24.97 -5.75
N ASP A 356 0.52 -25.54 -5.94
CA ASP A 356 0.69 -26.89 -6.47
C ASP A 356 1.60 -27.72 -5.55
N PRO A 357 1.06 -28.74 -4.86
CA PRO A 357 1.85 -29.61 -3.97
C PRO A 357 3.04 -30.28 -4.66
N LYS A 358 3.00 -30.48 -5.99
CA LYS A 358 4.10 -31.07 -6.75
C LYS A 358 5.35 -30.18 -6.81
N ARG A 359 5.21 -28.89 -6.52
CA ARG A 359 6.35 -27.94 -6.46
C ARG A 359 7.18 -28.09 -5.18
N GLY A 360 6.71 -28.83 -4.17
CA GLY A 360 7.43 -29.04 -2.92
C GLY A 360 7.42 -27.83 -1.96
N PHE A 361 6.56 -26.82 -2.20
CA PHE A 361 6.34 -25.67 -1.32
C PHE A 361 4.88 -25.24 -1.36
N TYR A 362 4.45 -24.56 -0.31
CA TYR A 362 3.12 -23.99 -0.20
C TYR A 362 3.03 -22.62 -0.84
N GLY A 363 1.84 -22.28 -1.31
CA GLY A 363 1.55 -21.02 -1.95
C GLY A 363 1.94 -21.00 -3.43
N GLY A 364 1.58 -19.93 -4.07
CA GLY A 364 1.92 -19.61 -5.45
C GLY A 364 2.23 -18.12 -5.57
N GLY A 365 2.28 -17.61 -6.79
CA GLY A 365 2.51 -16.20 -7.03
C GLY A 365 2.68 -15.85 -8.48
N GLY A 366 2.64 -14.55 -8.76
CA GLY A 366 2.96 -13.99 -10.06
C GLY A 366 4.44 -13.59 -10.15
N LEU A 367 4.96 -13.53 -11.37
CA LEU A 367 6.26 -12.94 -11.68
C LEU A 367 6.04 -11.67 -12.48
N ASP A 368 6.74 -10.59 -12.12
CA ASP A 368 6.65 -9.31 -12.82
C ASP A 368 8.01 -8.82 -13.34
N SER A 369 7.98 -8.03 -14.42
CA SER A 369 9.17 -7.49 -15.10
C SER A 369 9.52 -6.10 -14.56
N ARG A 370 10.01 -6.00 -13.34
CA ARG A 370 10.36 -4.70 -12.76
C ARG A 370 11.67 -4.15 -13.29
N GLY A 371 11.59 -3.05 -14.04
CA GLY A 371 12.75 -2.21 -14.34
C GLY A 371 13.07 -1.29 -13.16
N ARG A 372 14.36 -1.12 -12.82
CA ARG A 372 14.77 -0.09 -11.87
C ARG A 372 14.81 1.25 -12.57
N GLY A 373 13.79 2.08 -12.31
CA GLY A 373 13.56 3.33 -13.02
C GLY A 373 14.51 4.50 -12.71
N HIS A 374 15.47 4.39 -11.77
CA HIS A 374 16.30 5.54 -11.38
C HIS A 374 17.76 5.34 -11.78
N PRO A 375 18.39 6.32 -12.50
CA PRO A 375 19.81 6.28 -12.86
C PRO A 375 20.73 6.10 -11.67
N SER A 376 20.46 6.71 -10.52
CA SER A 376 21.20 6.56 -9.28
C SER A 376 21.16 5.13 -8.71
N ALA A 377 20.04 4.43 -8.87
CA ALA A 377 19.91 3.03 -8.49
C ALA A 377 20.69 2.09 -9.42
N SER A 378 20.74 2.44 -10.72
CA SER A 378 21.49 1.68 -11.73
C SER A 378 23.01 1.81 -11.51
N ARG A 379 23.49 3.01 -11.17
CA ARG A 379 24.91 3.24 -10.86
C ARG A 379 25.34 2.45 -9.61
N ARG A 380 24.55 2.38 -8.55
CA ARG A 380 24.87 1.57 -7.36
C ARG A 380 24.90 0.07 -7.65
N ALA A 381 24.11 -0.42 -8.61
CA ALA A 381 24.15 -1.82 -9.03
C ALA A 381 25.38 -2.13 -9.91
N ALA A 382 25.78 -1.19 -10.78
CA ALA A 382 26.96 -1.33 -11.63
C ALA A 382 28.31 -1.24 -10.86
N CYS A 383 28.32 -0.52 -9.73
CA CYS A 383 29.51 -0.42 -8.86
C CYS A 383 29.68 -1.56 -7.85
N ARG A 384 28.84 -2.60 -7.88
CA ARG A 384 29.10 -3.81 -7.12
C ARG A 384 30.09 -4.66 -7.88
N PRO A 385 31.27 -5.01 -7.32
CA PRO A 385 32.19 -5.91 -7.97
C PRO A 385 31.48 -7.24 -8.24
N THR A 386 31.51 -7.69 -9.48
CA THR A 386 31.06 -9.03 -9.87
C THR A 386 31.92 -10.06 -9.14
N ARG A 387 31.34 -10.80 -8.25
CA ARG A 387 32.01 -11.87 -7.54
C ARG A 387 32.24 -13.03 -8.54
N PRO A 388 33.45 -13.59 -8.67
CA PRO A 388 33.67 -14.78 -9.48
C PRO A 388 32.79 -15.93 -8.99
N ALA A 389 32.21 -16.69 -9.89
CA ALA A 389 31.48 -17.90 -9.55
C ALA A 389 32.41 -18.87 -8.79
N GLY A 390 32.06 -19.23 -7.55
CA GLY A 390 32.78 -20.19 -6.75
C GLY A 390 33.48 -19.70 -5.46
N ALA A 391 33.38 -18.42 -5.09
CA ALA A 391 33.95 -17.92 -3.86
C ALA A 391 33.09 -18.21 -2.61
N PRO A 392 33.63 -18.72 -1.49
CA PRO A 392 32.86 -19.02 -0.28
C PRO A 392 32.34 -17.78 0.43
N THR A 393 31.22 -17.94 1.15
CA THR A 393 30.49 -16.86 1.87
C THR A 393 31.26 -16.50 3.16
N THR A 394 32.14 -15.54 3.09
CA THR A 394 32.65 -14.85 4.30
C THR A 394 32.13 -13.40 4.27
N SER A 395 31.74 -12.92 5.44
CA SER A 395 31.23 -11.55 5.65
C SER A 395 32.28 -10.51 5.26
N VAL A 396 32.02 -9.70 4.26
CA VAL A 396 32.88 -8.59 3.87
C VAL A 396 32.23 -7.28 4.29
N THR A 397 32.87 -6.58 5.21
CA THR A 397 32.67 -5.17 5.48
C THR A 397 32.93 -4.37 4.20
N SER A 398 32.02 -3.47 3.87
CA SER A 398 32.04 -2.68 2.63
C SER A 398 33.30 -1.80 2.53
N PRO A 399 34.06 -1.85 1.42
CA PRO A 399 34.99 -0.78 1.11
C PRO A 399 34.22 0.44 0.59
N SER A 400 34.54 1.61 1.12
CA SER A 400 34.10 2.89 0.62
C SER A 400 34.62 3.11 -0.81
N CYS A 401 33.74 3.18 -1.79
CA CYS A 401 34.10 3.59 -3.14
C CYS A 401 34.17 5.12 -3.18
N SER A 402 35.37 5.69 -3.20
CA SER A 402 35.59 7.09 -3.52
C SER A 402 35.53 7.25 -5.05
N CYS A 403 34.46 7.85 -5.55
CA CYS A 403 34.47 8.36 -6.91
C CYS A 403 35.08 9.76 -6.88
N ALA A 404 36.27 9.89 -7.47
CA ALA A 404 36.84 11.17 -7.84
C ALA A 404 36.09 11.76 -9.06
N PRO A 405 36.13 13.10 -9.29
CA PRO A 405 35.26 13.87 -10.14
C PRO A 405 35.30 13.51 -11.62
#